data_bd691e09218159ebb87a22c1ba7355cc
#
_entry.id   bd691e09218159ebb87a22c1ba7355cc
#
_cell.length_a   1.000
_cell.length_b   1.000
_cell.length_c   1.000
_cell.angle_alpha   90.00
_cell.angle_beta   90.00
_cell.angle_gamma   90.00
#
_symmetry.space_group_name_H-M   'P 1'
#
loop_
_entity.id
_entity.type
_entity.pdbx_description
1 polymer ?
#
loop_
_entity_poly.entity_id
_entity_poly.type
_entity_poly.pdbx_seq_one_letter_code
_entity_poly.pdbx_strand_id
1 'polypeptide(L)'
;MTQDSDKGREAEQGGRAVVLLSGGLDSATALAVARDAGLECYALSFDYGQRHDAELVAAGRVAAALGAVEHRTMRIDFADIGGSALTDNQLEVPEAPTEGIPVTYVPARNTVFLSLGLGWAEVLAAGSVYI
;
A
#
# COMPACT_ATOMS: atom_id res chain seq x y z
N MET A 1 5.55 -35.61 -16.32
CA MET A 1 5.21 -34.64 -15.33
C MET A 1 4.91 -33.30 -15.95
N THR A 2 3.90 -32.74 -15.49
CA THR A 2 3.40 -31.48 -16.00
C THR A 2 4.06 -30.30 -15.32
N GLN A 3 5.38 -30.33 -15.22
CA GLN A 3 6.10 -29.33 -14.43
C GLN A 3 5.86 -27.91 -14.91
N ASP A 4 5.84 -27.70 -16.21
CA ASP A 4 5.64 -26.34 -16.72
C ASP A 4 4.20 -25.87 -16.48
N SER A 5 3.23 -26.77 -16.63
CA SER A 5 1.84 -26.45 -16.31
C SER A 5 1.66 -26.22 -14.82
N ASP A 6 2.34 -27.03 -14.00
CA ASP A 6 2.28 -26.90 -12.56
C ASP A 6 2.93 -25.59 -12.09
N LYS A 7 4.04 -25.22 -12.72
CA LYS A 7 4.69 -23.94 -12.42
C LYS A 7 3.80 -22.76 -12.80
N GLY A 8 3.14 -22.82 -13.94
CA GLY A 8 2.20 -21.80 -14.33
C GLY A 8 1.02 -21.71 -13.37
N ARG A 9 0.54 -22.88 -12.96
CA ARG A 9 -0.57 -22.95 -12.01
C ARG A 9 -0.15 -22.47 -10.62
N GLU A 10 1.05 -22.81 -10.20
CA GLU A 10 1.60 -22.31 -8.94
C GLU A 10 1.78 -20.81 -8.96
N ALA A 11 2.19 -20.23 -10.09
CA ALA A 11 2.28 -18.79 -10.23
C ALA A 11 0.92 -18.12 -10.12
N GLU A 12 -0.14 -18.78 -10.60
CA GLU A 12 -1.51 -18.26 -10.49
C GLU A 12 -2.11 -18.49 -9.11
N GLN A 13 -1.80 -19.61 -8.47
CA GLN A 13 -2.42 -20.03 -7.21
C GLN A 13 -1.54 -19.79 -6.00
N GLY A 14 -0.21 -19.95 -6.16
CA GLY A 14 0.77 -19.79 -5.11
C GLY A 14 1.71 -18.64 -5.37
N GLY A 15 1.43 -17.82 -6.36
CA GLY A 15 2.23 -16.66 -6.66
C GLY A 15 2.13 -15.61 -5.58
N ARG A 16 3.00 -14.61 -5.68
CA ARG A 16 3.07 -13.53 -4.71
C ARG A 16 2.52 -12.25 -5.27
N ALA A 17 1.90 -11.47 -4.42
CA ALA A 17 1.41 -10.14 -4.75
C ALA A 17 1.83 -9.17 -3.66
N VAL A 18 2.21 -7.97 -4.07
CA VAL A 18 2.36 -6.86 -3.16
C VAL A 18 1.04 -6.10 -3.15
N VAL A 19 0.52 -5.80 -1.97
CA VAL A 19 -0.73 -5.05 -1.82
C VAL A 19 -0.41 -3.79 -1.04
N LEU A 20 -0.68 -2.63 -1.63
CA LEU A 20 -0.52 -1.36 -0.94
C LEU A 20 -1.69 -1.19 0.03
N LEU A 21 -1.40 -1.09 1.31
CA LEU A 21 -2.40 -1.16 2.37
C LEU A 21 -2.37 0.11 3.21
N SER A 22 -3.42 0.91 3.09
CA SER A 22 -3.53 2.18 3.82
C SER A 22 -4.32 2.09 5.12
N GLY A 23 -4.99 0.98 5.35
CA GLY A 23 -5.92 0.83 6.48
C GLY A 23 -7.35 1.23 6.14
N GLY A 24 -7.60 1.77 4.96
CA GLY A 24 -8.94 2.09 4.49
C GLY A 24 -9.65 0.90 3.85
N LEU A 25 -10.93 1.08 3.57
CA LEU A 25 -11.79 0.02 3.04
C LEU A 25 -11.32 -0.46 1.66
N ASP A 26 -10.94 0.47 0.78
CA ASP A 26 -10.56 0.11 -0.58
C ASP A 26 -9.30 -0.75 -0.61
N SER A 27 -8.31 -0.41 0.21
CA SER A 27 -7.09 -1.20 0.28
C SER A 27 -7.33 -2.55 0.96
N ALA A 28 -8.20 -2.60 1.95
CA ALA A 28 -8.61 -3.86 2.56
C ALA A 28 -9.30 -4.77 1.53
N THR A 29 -10.15 -4.20 0.69
CA THR A 29 -10.82 -4.92 -0.38
C THR A 29 -9.79 -5.47 -1.38
N ALA A 30 -8.80 -4.67 -1.75
CA ALA A 30 -7.74 -5.13 -2.65
C ALA A 30 -6.98 -6.32 -2.07
N LEU A 31 -6.68 -6.29 -0.77
CA LEU A 31 -6.03 -7.41 -0.10
C LEU A 31 -6.91 -8.65 -0.10
N ALA A 32 -8.20 -8.49 0.19
CA ALA A 32 -9.15 -9.61 0.16
C ALA A 32 -9.25 -10.23 -1.23
N VAL A 33 -9.30 -9.40 -2.28
CA VAL A 33 -9.35 -9.88 -3.66
C VAL A 33 -8.09 -10.67 -4.01
N ALA A 34 -6.92 -10.17 -3.65
CA ALA A 34 -5.67 -10.87 -3.92
C ALA A 34 -5.61 -12.21 -3.17
N ARG A 35 -6.06 -12.23 -1.93
CA ARG A 35 -6.13 -13.46 -1.14
C ARG A 35 -7.10 -14.46 -1.76
N ASP A 36 -8.26 -13.99 -2.19
CA ASP A 36 -9.27 -14.84 -2.82
C ASP A 36 -8.78 -15.42 -4.15
N ALA A 37 -7.88 -14.73 -4.83
CA ALA A 37 -7.22 -15.23 -6.03
C ALA A 37 -6.17 -16.30 -5.75
N GLY A 38 -5.90 -16.62 -4.49
CA GLY A 38 -4.94 -17.67 -4.11
C GLY A 38 -3.51 -17.18 -4.02
N LEU A 39 -3.29 -15.87 -4.00
CA LEU A 39 -1.95 -15.30 -3.95
C LEU A 39 -1.45 -15.17 -2.50
N GLU A 40 -0.15 -15.35 -2.34
CA GLU A 40 0.52 -14.97 -1.10
C GLU A 40 0.69 -13.46 -1.10
N CYS A 41 0.06 -12.79 -0.13
CA CYS A 41 -0.01 -11.34 -0.10
C CYS A 41 1.02 -10.76 0.84
N TYR A 42 1.78 -9.81 0.34
CA TYR A 42 2.76 -9.03 1.08
C TYR A 42 2.24 -7.61 1.13
N ALA A 43 1.80 -7.21 2.30
CA ALA A 43 1.18 -5.90 2.49
C ALA A 43 2.24 -4.83 2.73
N LEU A 44 2.10 -3.70 2.07
CA LEU A 44 3.02 -2.58 2.20
C LEU A 44 2.24 -1.33 2.58
N SER A 45 2.59 -0.78 3.72
CA SER A 45 2.05 0.49 4.21
C SER A 45 3.15 1.54 4.24
N PHE A 46 2.75 2.79 4.28
CA PHE A 46 3.70 3.90 4.27
C PHE A 46 3.44 4.82 5.45
N ASP A 47 4.51 5.12 6.18
CA ASP A 47 4.50 6.16 7.20
C ASP A 47 5.16 7.39 6.58
N TYR A 48 4.36 8.36 6.19
CA TYR A 48 4.82 9.56 5.52
C TYR A 48 4.52 10.84 6.30
N GLY A 49 4.29 10.69 7.60
CA GLY A 49 4.02 11.85 8.46
C GLY A 49 2.57 12.27 8.50
N GLN A 50 1.64 11.37 8.17
CA GLN A 50 0.22 11.63 8.35
C GLN A 50 -0.08 11.91 9.83
N ARG A 51 -1.09 12.74 10.07
CA ARG A 51 -1.37 13.27 11.41
C ARG A 51 -1.82 12.23 12.43
N HIS A 52 -2.40 11.13 11.94
CA HIS A 52 -2.96 10.10 12.82
C HIS A 52 -2.35 8.75 12.50
N ASP A 53 -1.85 8.09 13.53
CA ASP A 53 -1.32 6.74 13.42
C ASP A 53 -2.42 5.69 13.29
N ALA A 54 -3.68 6.09 13.44
CA ALA A 54 -4.81 5.17 13.38
C ALA A 54 -4.86 4.39 12.06
N GLU A 55 -4.46 5.01 10.96
CA GLU A 55 -4.41 4.34 9.66
C GLU A 55 -3.39 3.21 9.64
N LEU A 56 -2.21 3.42 10.24
CA LEU A 56 -1.18 2.40 10.30
C LEU A 56 -1.57 1.26 11.22
N VAL A 57 -2.21 1.58 12.34
CA VAL A 57 -2.74 0.57 13.26
C VAL A 57 -3.82 -0.26 12.57
N ALA A 58 -4.72 0.40 11.86
CA ALA A 58 -5.78 -0.28 11.12
C ALA A 58 -5.19 -1.18 10.03
N ALA A 59 -4.17 -0.70 9.33
CA ALA A 59 -3.49 -1.50 8.29
C ALA A 59 -2.91 -2.78 8.88
N GLY A 60 -2.27 -2.69 10.05
CA GLY A 60 -1.74 -3.87 10.73
C GLY A 60 -2.81 -4.87 11.08
N ARG A 61 -3.95 -4.41 11.57
CA ARG A 61 -5.09 -5.28 11.90
C ARG A 61 -5.68 -5.94 10.66
N VAL A 62 -5.82 -5.18 9.58
CA VAL A 62 -6.36 -5.71 8.32
C VAL A 62 -5.40 -6.75 7.74
N ALA A 63 -4.11 -6.47 7.73
CA ALA A 63 -3.10 -7.40 7.25
C ALA A 63 -3.17 -8.72 8.01
N ALA A 64 -3.25 -8.66 9.33
CA ALA A 64 -3.35 -9.87 10.16
C ALA A 64 -4.67 -10.60 9.92
N ALA A 65 -5.79 -9.88 9.90
CA ALA A 65 -7.11 -10.48 9.75
C ALA A 65 -7.30 -11.15 8.39
N LEU A 66 -6.74 -10.58 7.34
CA LEU A 66 -6.87 -11.10 5.98
C LEU A 66 -5.72 -12.03 5.58
N GLY A 67 -4.82 -12.33 6.50
CA GLY A 67 -3.81 -13.35 6.29
C GLY A 67 -2.68 -12.96 5.35
N ALA A 68 -2.22 -11.71 5.43
CA ALA A 68 -1.01 -11.32 4.72
C ALA A 68 0.19 -12.11 5.27
N VAL A 69 1.06 -12.55 4.39
CA VAL A 69 2.25 -13.29 4.77
C VAL A 69 3.21 -12.39 5.55
N GLU A 70 3.33 -11.16 5.10
CA GLU A 70 4.17 -10.16 5.74
C GLU A 70 3.49 -8.81 5.59
N HIS A 71 3.63 -7.96 6.60
CA HIS A 71 3.20 -6.57 6.55
C HIS A 71 4.41 -5.70 6.84
N ARG A 72 4.81 -4.89 5.87
CA ARG A 72 5.96 -4.00 5.98
C ARG A 72 5.49 -2.56 5.92
N THR A 73 6.06 -1.71 6.77
CA THR A 73 5.82 -0.27 6.74
C THR A 73 7.10 0.43 6.35
N MET A 74 7.06 1.21 5.28
CA MET A 74 8.19 2.03 4.86
C MET A 74 7.97 3.47 5.29
N ARG A 75 9.03 4.10 5.79
CA ARG A 75 9.00 5.51 6.16
C ARG A 75 9.46 6.34 4.98
N ILE A 76 8.68 7.35 4.66
CA ILE A 76 8.99 8.30 3.59
C ILE A 76 8.79 9.70 4.13
N ASP A 77 9.78 10.56 3.94
CA ASP A 77 9.68 11.95 4.36
C ASP A 77 9.41 12.82 3.14
N PHE A 78 8.19 13.35 3.06
CA PHE A 78 7.81 14.29 2.01
C PHE A 78 8.00 15.74 2.42
N ALA A 79 8.50 16.01 3.63
CA ALA A 79 8.63 17.37 4.14
C ALA A 79 9.54 18.25 3.25
N ASP A 80 10.56 17.64 2.67
CA ASP A 80 11.49 18.36 1.79
C ASP A 80 10.83 18.84 0.50
N ILE A 81 9.75 18.19 0.08
CA ILE A 81 8.99 18.62 -1.08
C ILE A 81 8.09 19.79 -0.73
N GLY A 82 7.50 19.77 0.47
CA GLY A 82 6.57 20.79 0.94
C GLY A 82 5.23 20.73 0.23
N GLY A 83 4.42 21.72 0.44
CA GLY A 83 3.16 21.89 -0.26
C GLY A 83 2.00 21.01 0.25
N SER A 84 2.17 20.30 1.37
CA SER A 84 1.13 19.48 1.96
C SER A 84 0.93 19.78 3.44
N ALA A 85 -0.31 19.94 3.86
CA ALA A 85 -0.65 20.11 5.26
C ALA A 85 -0.43 18.85 6.10
N LEU A 86 -0.25 17.71 5.47
CA LEU A 86 0.05 16.45 6.18
C LEU A 86 1.51 16.38 6.62
N THR A 87 2.41 17.01 5.87
CA THR A 87 3.84 16.93 6.12
C THR A 87 4.47 18.27 6.44
N ASP A 88 3.81 19.38 6.10
CA ASP A 88 4.31 20.72 6.37
C ASP A 88 3.56 21.30 7.57
N ASN A 89 4.27 21.43 8.69
CA ASN A 89 3.68 21.94 9.93
C ASN A 89 3.30 23.41 9.86
N GLN A 90 3.75 24.12 8.84
CA GLN A 90 3.40 25.53 8.65
C GLN A 90 2.05 25.70 7.97
N LEU A 91 1.52 24.64 7.38
CA LEU A 91 0.24 24.67 6.73
C LEU A 91 -0.86 24.21 7.69
N GLU A 92 -1.94 24.98 7.74
CA GLU A 92 -3.11 24.59 8.50
C GLU A 92 -4.03 23.76 7.62
N VAL A 93 -4.61 22.71 8.21
CA VAL A 93 -5.63 21.92 7.52
C VAL A 93 -6.96 22.64 7.69
N PRO A 94 -7.61 23.10 6.61
CA PRO A 94 -8.90 23.76 6.74
C PRO A 94 -9.97 22.79 7.22
N GLU A 95 -10.92 23.33 7.98
CA GLU A 95 -12.04 22.53 8.49
C GLU A 95 -13.06 22.23 7.40
N ALA A 96 -13.14 23.05 6.38
CA ALA A 96 -14.08 22.90 5.28
C ALA A 96 -13.35 22.48 4.01
N PRO A 97 -14.01 21.71 3.12
CA PRO A 97 -13.41 21.37 1.84
C PRO A 97 -13.10 22.63 1.04
N THR A 98 -11.97 22.62 0.38
CA THR A 98 -11.56 23.69 -0.54
C THR A 98 -11.75 23.20 -1.97
N GLU A 99 -12.00 24.11 -2.88
CA GLU A 99 -12.01 23.78 -4.29
C GLU A 99 -10.58 23.55 -4.79
N GLY A 100 -10.43 22.64 -5.76
CA GLY A 100 -9.16 22.31 -6.35
C GLY A 100 -8.41 21.23 -5.59
N ILE A 101 -7.09 21.33 -5.54
CA ILE A 101 -6.25 20.31 -4.91
C ILE A 101 -6.40 20.39 -3.40
N PRO A 102 -6.78 19.28 -2.73
CA PRO A 102 -6.89 19.27 -1.28
C PRO A 102 -5.57 19.60 -0.61
N VAL A 103 -5.64 20.33 0.52
CA VAL A 103 -4.43 20.68 1.29
C VAL A 103 -3.75 19.46 1.89
N THR A 104 -4.45 18.33 1.98
CA THR A 104 -3.89 17.07 2.42
C THR A 104 -3.22 16.27 1.30
N TYR A 105 -3.28 16.78 0.07
CA TYR A 105 -2.63 16.14 -1.06
C TYR A 105 -1.11 16.21 -0.92
N VAL A 106 -0.47 15.05 -1.08
CA VAL A 106 0.99 14.96 -1.15
C VAL A 106 1.37 14.80 -2.61
N PRO A 107 2.17 15.71 -3.18
CA PRO A 107 2.50 15.67 -4.60
C PRO A 107 3.10 14.33 -5.03
N ALA A 108 2.54 13.76 -6.07
CA ALA A 108 2.97 12.49 -6.68
C ALA A 108 3.02 11.31 -5.68
N ARG A 109 2.28 11.39 -4.58
CA ARG A 109 2.31 10.37 -3.53
C ARG A 109 2.04 8.96 -4.06
N ASN A 110 0.98 8.80 -4.84
CA ASN A 110 0.60 7.49 -5.32
C ASN A 110 1.64 6.93 -6.29
N THR A 111 2.28 7.78 -7.08
CA THR A 111 3.36 7.39 -7.97
C THR A 111 4.56 6.88 -7.18
N VAL A 112 4.93 7.57 -6.11
CA VAL A 112 6.03 7.16 -5.23
C VAL A 112 5.70 5.82 -4.59
N PHE A 113 4.50 5.68 -4.04
CA PHE A 113 4.10 4.45 -3.38
C PHE A 113 4.09 3.27 -4.34
N LEU A 114 3.56 3.46 -5.54
CA LEU A 114 3.55 2.41 -6.56
C LEU A 114 4.97 2.01 -6.95
N SER A 115 5.86 2.97 -7.12
CA SER A 115 7.26 2.69 -7.46
C SER A 115 7.94 1.83 -6.40
N LEU A 116 7.72 2.15 -5.14
CA LEU A 116 8.27 1.36 -4.02
C LEU A 116 7.64 -0.03 -3.96
N GLY A 117 6.34 -0.11 -4.22
CA GLY A 117 5.66 -1.40 -4.30
C GLY A 117 6.22 -2.28 -5.41
N LEU A 118 6.48 -1.69 -6.58
CA LEU A 118 7.09 -2.41 -7.69
C LEU A 118 8.50 -2.88 -7.34
N GLY A 119 9.28 -2.05 -6.65
CA GLY A 119 10.61 -2.45 -6.20
C GLY A 119 10.59 -3.63 -5.25
N TRP A 120 9.68 -3.62 -4.30
CA TRP A 120 9.53 -4.75 -3.38
C TRP A 120 9.02 -6.00 -4.10
N ALA A 121 8.13 -5.82 -5.07
CA ALA A 121 7.65 -6.92 -5.89
C ALA A 121 8.80 -7.60 -6.65
N GLU A 122 9.75 -6.84 -7.15
CA GLU A 122 10.94 -7.40 -7.79
C GLU A 122 11.76 -8.23 -6.80
N VAL A 123 11.96 -7.73 -5.60
CA VAL A 123 12.70 -8.45 -4.55
C VAL A 123 12.00 -9.77 -4.22
N LEU A 124 10.69 -9.76 -4.15
CA LEU A 124 9.88 -10.93 -3.79
C LEU A 124 9.62 -11.85 -4.97
N ALA A 125 9.98 -11.48 -6.17
CA ALA A 125 9.55 -12.15 -7.40
C ALA A 125 8.02 -12.24 -7.49
N ALA A 126 7.34 -11.20 -7.05
CA ALA A 126 5.89 -11.12 -7.10
C ALA A 126 5.44 -10.73 -8.51
N GLY A 127 4.36 -11.34 -8.97
CA GLY A 127 3.83 -11.09 -10.30
C GLY A 127 2.82 -9.97 -10.38
N SER A 128 2.38 -9.44 -9.23
CA SER A 128 1.30 -8.45 -9.19
C SER A 128 1.52 -7.43 -8.09
N VAL A 129 1.03 -6.23 -8.33
CA VAL A 129 0.92 -5.19 -7.31
C VAL A 129 -0.53 -4.70 -7.32
N TYR A 130 -1.19 -4.79 -6.18
CA TYR A 130 -2.56 -4.32 -6.01
C TYR A 130 -2.53 -2.97 -5.29
N ILE A 131 -3.27 -2.03 -5.85
CA ILE A 131 -3.36 -0.68 -5.30
C ILE A 131 -4.80 -0.23 -5.14
#